data_f78eae3125e74143b290fa52f759fea5
#
_entry.id   f78eae3125e74143b290fa52f759fea5
#
_cell.length_a   1.000
_cell.length_b   1.000
_cell.length_c   1.000
_cell.angle_alpha   90.00
_cell.angle_beta   90.00
_cell.angle_gamma   90.00
#
_symmetry.space_group_name_H-M   'P 1'
#
loop_
_entity.id
_entity.type
_entity.pdbx_description
1 polymer ?
#
loop_
_entity_poly.entity_id
_entity_poly.type
_entity_poly.pdbx_seq_one_letter_code
_entity_poly.pdbx_strand_id
1 'polypeptide(L)'
;MDIHEYQAKKILSNFGVTIPRGGIVYSPENAENKAREIGGSRWVVKAQIHSGARGKAGGIIVCNTPLEVAQATDKLLGKKLVTNQTGPEGKIVNRIYIEEATDIEKELYLGLVFDRSSESIMVVASTEGGMSVEEISKEKPETIIRSKIEVAVGMQNFQARELAFGLGIEPDLIRRASDTITVSYTH
;
A
#
# COMPACT_ATOMS: atom_id res chain seq x y z
N MET A 1 -13.21 0.27 9.86
CA MET A 1 -12.51 1.57 10.09
C MET A 1 -11.70 1.85 8.85
N ASP A 2 -11.88 3.02 8.27
CA ASP A 2 -11.13 3.40 7.07
C ASP A 2 -9.97 4.30 7.48
N ILE A 3 -8.75 3.86 7.22
CA ILE A 3 -7.52 4.63 7.48
C ILE A 3 -6.84 4.98 6.16
N HIS A 4 -6.11 6.09 6.15
CA HIS A 4 -5.30 6.46 4.99
C HIS A 4 -3.99 5.65 4.94
N GLU A 5 -3.36 5.58 3.76
CA GLU A 5 -2.09 4.90 3.55
C GLU A 5 -1.00 5.32 4.56
N TYR A 6 -0.85 6.64 4.81
CA TYR A 6 0.17 7.12 5.74
C TYR A 6 -0.07 6.65 7.18
N GLN A 7 -1.34 6.49 7.58
CA GLN A 7 -1.71 5.98 8.90
C GLN A 7 -1.40 4.48 9.01
N ALA A 8 -1.77 3.70 7.97
CA ALA A 8 -1.43 2.29 7.90
C ALA A 8 0.10 2.07 7.93
N LYS A 9 0.86 2.82 7.13
CA LYS A 9 2.33 2.78 7.16
C LYS A 9 2.89 3.08 8.53
N LYS A 10 2.37 4.11 9.22
CA LYS A 10 2.81 4.44 10.59
C LYS A 10 2.54 3.30 11.57
N ILE A 11 1.38 2.66 11.49
CA ILE A 11 1.06 1.49 12.32
C ILE A 11 2.06 0.37 12.03
N LEU A 12 2.18 -0.04 10.77
CA LEU A 12 3.08 -1.13 10.37
C LEU A 12 4.53 -0.89 10.80
N SER A 13 5.03 0.36 10.68
CA SER A 13 6.39 0.69 11.09
C SER A 13 6.60 0.60 12.61
N ASN A 14 5.59 0.91 13.42
CA ASN A 14 5.65 0.74 14.87
C ASN A 14 5.82 -0.72 15.29
N PHE A 15 5.42 -1.65 14.43
CA PHE A 15 5.56 -3.10 14.62
C PHE A 15 6.70 -3.71 13.78
N GLY A 16 7.66 -2.89 13.35
CA GLY A 16 8.91 -3.35 12.75
C GLY A 16 8.88 -3.58 11.24
N VAL A 17 7.77 -3.28 10.55
CA VAL A 17 7.73 -3.33 9.09
C VAL A 17 8.51 -2.15 8.52
N THR A 18 9.44 -2.43 7.62
CA THR A 18 10.20 -1.37 6.93
C THR A 18 9.31 -0.64 5.93
N ILE A 19 9.28 0.66 6.04
CA ILE A 19 8.56 1.56 5.13
C ILE A 19 9.51 2.61 4.56
N PRO A 20 9.27 3.17 3.36
CA PRO A 20 10.00 4.34 2.87
C PRO A 20 9.84 5.54 3.81
N ARG A 21 10.87 6.37 3.91
CA ARG A 21 10.77 7.65 4.64
C ARG A 21 9.72 8.53 3.98
N GLY A 22 8.87 9.15 4.77
CA GLY A 22 7.80 9.97 4.22
C GLY A 22 7.08 10.81 5.27
N GLY A 23 6.18 11.67 4.80
CA GLY A 23 5.38 12.53 5.65
C GLY A 23 4.16 13.12 4.96
N ILE A 24 3.20 13.54 5.77
CA ILE A 24 1.96 14.17 5.32
C ILE A 24 2.14 15.69 5.20
N VAL A 25 1.52 16.27 4.18
CA VAL A 25 1.51 17.72 3.96
C VAL A 25 0.11 18.19 3.53
N TYR A 26 -0.14 19.49 3.73
CA TYR A 26 -1.43 20.13 3.46
C TYR A 26 -1.30 21.38 2.56
N SER A 27 -0.08 21.71 2.13
CA SER A 27 0.17 22.81 1.19
C SER A 27 1.38 22.53 0.32
N PRO A 28 1.48 23.17 -0.87
CA PRO A 28 2.63 23.02 -1.77
C PRO A 28 3.96 23.48 -1.14
N GLU A 29 3.96 24.57 -0.35
CA GLU A 29 5.16 25.08 0.32
C GLU A 29 5.70 24.07 1.33
N ASN A 30 4.80 23.45 2.10
CA ASN A 30 5.17 22.41 3.04
C ASN A 30 5.66 21.14 2.32
N ALA A 31 5.20 20.89 1.09
CA ALA A 31 5.61 19.76 0.30
C ALA A 31 7.08 19.84 -0.15
N GLU A 32 7.52 21.01 -0.61
CA GLU A 32 8.92 21.23 -0.97
C GLU A 32 9.85 21.06 0.24
N ASN A 33 9.48 21.65 1.37
CA ASN A 33 10.23 21.53 2.62
C ASN A 33 10.30 20.06 3.09
N LYS A 34 9.19 19.34 3.01
CA LYS A 34 9.12 17.93 3.37
C LYS A 34 10.01 17.07 2.47
N ALA A 35 10.05 17.33 1.17
CA ALA A 35 10.94 16.61 0.26
C ALA A 35 12.42 16.82 0.63
N ARG A 36 12.82 18.05 0.97
CA ARG A 36 14.17 18.37 1.44
C ARG A 36 14.50 17.68 2.78
N GLU A 37 13.54 17.62 3.70
CA GLU A 37 13.68 16.94 5.01
C GLU A 37 13.85 15.42 4.84
N ILE A 38 13.07 14.79 3.96
CA ILE A 38 13.16 13.36 3.65
C ILE A 38 14.52 13.05 3.04
N GLY A 39 15.05 13.95 2.21
CA GLY A 39 16.28 13.74 1.44
C GLY A 39 16.05 12.76 0.28
N GLY A 40 17.16 12.28 -0.30
CA GLY A 40 17.11 11.42 -1.48
C GLY A 40 17.16 12.20 -2.79
N SER A 41 16.94 11.53 -3.91
CA SER A 41 17.01 12.09 -5.27
C SER A 41 15.68 12.03 -6.03
N ARG A 42 14.74 11.23 -5.56
CA ARG A 42 13.41 11.06 -6.16
C ARG A 42 12.35 10.89 -5.06
N TRP A 43 11.17 11.41 -5.30
CA TRP A 43 10.04 11.35 -4.39
C TRP A 43 8.77 10.90 -5.10
N VAL A 44 7.84 10.36 -4.33
CA VAL A 44 6.50 10.02 -4.80
C VAL A 44 5.48 10.83 -4.03
N VAL A 45 4.70 11.60 -4.77
CA VAL A 45 3.59 12.43 -4.26
C VAL A 45 2.30 11.65 -4.40
N LYS A 46 1.63 11.34 -3.30
CA LYS A 46 0.47 10.44 -3.24
C LYS A 46 -0.74 11.13 -2.63
N ALA A 47 -1.79 11.31 -3.43
CA ALA A 47 -3.08 11.76 -2.92
C ALA A 47 -3.60 10.81 -1.84
N GLN A 48 -4.08 11.36 -0.72
CA GLN A 48 -4.64 10.58 0.37
C GLN A 48 -6.17 10.71 0.38
N ILE A 49 -6.83 9.69 -0.16
CA ILE A 49 -8.28 9.50 -0.14
C ILE A 49 -8.59 8.07 0.33
N HIS A 50 -9.79 7.84 0.86
CA HIS A 50 -10.27 6.50 1.21
C HIS A 50 -10.72 5.74 -0.05
N SER A 51 -9.74 5.36 -0.87
CA SER A 51 -9.94 4.55 -2.08
C SER A 51 -8.61 3.97 -2.55
N GLY A 52 -8.67 2.80 -3.15
CA GLY A 52 -7.59 2.20 -3.93
C GLY A 52 -7.51 2.75 -5.35
N ALA A 53 -6.66 2.16 -6.18
CA ALA A 53 -6.46 2.48 -7.60
C ALA A 53 -6.11 3.95 -7.89
N ARG A 54 -5.56 4.68 -6.92
CA ARG A 54 -5.17 6.10 -7.06
C ARG A 54 -4.14 6.34 -8.14
N GLY A 55 -3.23 5.37 -8.37
CA GLY A 55 -2.22 5.45 -9.43
C GLY A 55 -2.86 5.55 -10.82
N LYS A 56 -3.81 4.66 -11.12
CA LYS A 56 -4.57 4.65 -12.39
C LYS A 56 -5.38 5.94 -12.59
N ALA A 57 -5.81 6.57 -11.50
CA ALA A 57 -6.56 7.82 -11.51
C ALA A 57 -5.67 9.09 -11.53
N GLY A 58 -4.35 8.95 -11.65
CA GLY A 58 -3.42 10.07 -11.66
C GLY A 58 -3.14 10.68 -10.28
N GLY A 59 -3.53 10.01 -9.19
CA GLY A 59 -3.32 10.45 -7.81
C GLY A 59 -1.93 10.12 -7.24
N ILE A 60 -1.01 9.59 -8.07
CA ILE A 60 0.38 9.27 -7.70
C ILE A 60 1.31 9.86 -8.76
N ILE A 61 2.26 10.68 -8.34
CA ILE A 61 3.20 11.37 -9.23
C ILE A 61 4.63 11.18 -8.71
N VAL A 62 5.53 10.71 -9.59
CA VAL A 62 6.97 10.62 -9.29
C VAL A 62 7.62 11.95 -9.64
N CYS A 63 8.48 12.46 -8.75
CA CYS A 63 9.16 13.75 -8.85
C CYS A 63 10.67 13.58 -8.66
N ASN A 64 11.47 14.33 -9.40
CA ASN A 64 12.93 14.30 -9.36
C ASN A 64 13.55 15.51 -8.65
N THR A 65 12.74 16.50 -8.35
CA THR A 65 13.18 17.72 -7.63
C THR A 65 12.16 18.11 -6.56
N PRO A 66 12.58 18.77 -5.47
CA PRO A 66 11.66 19.29 -4.48
C PRO A 66 10.62 20.30 -5.05
N LEU A 67 11.01 21.06 -6.08
CA LEU A 67 10.10 21.95 -6.76
C LEU A 67 8.98 21.18 -7.50
N GLU A 68 9.33 20.09 -8.19
CA GLU A 68 8.33 19.21 -8.81
C GLU A 68 7.38 18.63 -7.77
N VAL A 69 7.85 18.31 -6.55
CA VAL A 69 7.02 17.83 -5.45
C VAL A 69 5.98 18.87 -5.04
N ALA A 70 6.37 20.16 -4.95
CA ALA A 70 5.43 21.25 -4.70
C ALA A 70 4.41 21.40 -5.82
N GLN A 71 4.85 21.38 -7.08
CA GLN A 71 3.97 21.47 -8.25
C GLN A 71 2.98 20.29 -8.33
N ALA A 72 3.45 19.07 -8.07
CA ALA A 72 2.59 17.87 -8.03
C ALA A 72 1.57 17.96 -6.89
N THR A 73 1.96 18.50 -5.75
CA THR A 73 1.06 18.74 -4.61
C THR A 73 -0.02 19.73 -4.96
N ASP A 74 0.33 20.87 -5.58
CA ASP A 74 -0.62 21.90 -6.05
C ASP A 74 -1.60 21.32 -7.09
N LYS A 75 -1.09 20.49 -7.99
CA LYS A 75 -1.91 19.80 -8.98
C LYS A 75 -2.96 18.86 -8.37
N LEU A 76 -2.65 18.20 -7.26
CA LEU A 76 -3.51 17.18 -6.65
C LEU A 76 -4.39 17.72 -5.52
N LEU A 77 -3.87 18.64 -4.71
CA LEU A 77 -4.56 19.14 -3.52
C LEU A 77 -5.82 19.92 -3.90
N GLY A 78 -6.93 19.66 -3.20
CA GLY A 78 -8.23 20.25 -3.47
C GLY A 78 -8.93 19.74 -4.73
N LYS A 79 -8.29 18.88 -5.53
CA LYS A 79 -8.91 18.28 -6.72
C LYS A 79 -9.76 17.07 -6.36
N LYS A 80 -10.74 16.80 -7.18
CA LYS A 80 -11.56 15.60 -7.12
C LYS A 80 -10.84 14.47 -7.85
N LEU A 81 -10.57 13.39 -7.15
CA LEU A 81 -9.99 12.18 -7.73
C LEU A 81 -11.09 11.11 -7.88
N VAL A 82 -11.26 10.62 -9.09
CA VAL A 82 -12.24 9.57 -9.43
C VAL A 82 -11.48 8.27 -9.69
N THR A 83 -11.82 7.23 -8.93
CA THR A 83 -11.30 5.88 -9.11
C THR A 83 -12.46 4.91 -9.34
N ASN A 84 -12.18 3.68 -9.73
CA ASN A 84 -13.22 2.63 -9.86
C ASN A 84 -13.94 2.32 -8.54
N GLN A 85 -13.34 2.68 -7.39
CA GLN A 85 -13.91 2.44 -6.05
C GLN A 85 -14.64 3.65 -5.47
N THR A 86 -14.41 4.86 -5.97
CA THR A 86 -15.10 6.08 -5.48
C THR A 86 -16.42 6.34 -6.15
N GLY A 87 -16.70 5.63 -7.25
CA GLY A 87 -17.80 5.98 -8.14
C GLY A 87 -17.57 7.33 -8.86
N PRO A 88 -18.54 7.79 -9.67
CA PRO A 88 -18.42 9.01 -10.47
C PRO A 88 -18.32 10.29 -9.61
N GLU A 89 -18.81 10.24 -8.38
CA GLU A 89 -18.72 11.37 -7.43
C GLU A 89 -17.29 11.71 -7.04
N GLY A 90 -16.39 10.72 -7.05
CA GLY A 90 -15.00 10.91 -6.67
C GLY A 90 -14.80 11.31 -5.20
N LYS A 91 -13.56 11.59 -4.83
CA LYS A 91 -13.19 12.10 -3.49
C LYS A 91 -12.27 13.30 -3.62
N ILE A 92 -12.48 14.33 -2.81
CA ILE A 92 -11.60 15.50 -2.76
C ILE A 92 -10.31 15.13 -2.03
N VAL A 93 -9.18 15.52 -2.61
CA VAL A 93 -7.86 15.31 -2.03
C VAL A 93 -7.56 16.43 -1.03
N ASN A 94 -7.70 16.15 0.26
CA ASN A 94 -7.49 17.12 1.33
C ASN A 94 -6.08 17.08 1.93
N ARG A 95 -5.27 16.09 1.55
CA ARG A 95 -3.91 15.89 2.06
C ARG A 95 -3.09 15.06 1.10
N ILE A 96 -1.79 15.27 1.14
CA ILE A 96 -0.81 14.58 0.31
C ILE A 96 0.19 13.86 1.20
N TYR A 97 0.54 12.64 0.86
CA TYR A 97 1.66 11.92 1.44
C TYR A 97 2.83 11.95 0.47
N ILE A 98 3.98 12.39 0.96
CA ILE A 98 5.24 12.42 0.21
C ILE A 98 6.14 11.36 0.79
N GLU A 99 6.73 10.53 -0.03
CA GLU A 99 7.71 9.54 0.40
C GLU A 99 8.90 9.47 -0.57
N GLU A 100 10.01 9.01 -0.06
CA GLU A 100 11.17 8.67 -0.89
C GLU A 100 10.79 7.58 -1.89
N ALA A 101 11.15 7.78 -3.16
CA ALA A 101 10.92 6.77 -4.19
C ALA A 101 11.84 5.57 -3.96
N THR A 102 11.24 4.39 -3.95
CA THR A 102 11.95 3.12 -3.86
C THR A 102 12.17 2.56 -5.26
N ASP A 103 13.34 2.02 -5.53
CA ASP A 103 13.57 1.21 -6.72
C ASP A 103 12.92 -0.15 -6.50
N ILE A 104 11.75 -0.32 -7.13
CA ILE A 104 10.91 -1.50 -6.95
C ILE A 104 11.44 -2.61 -7.87
N GLU A 105 11.91 -3.70 -7.28
CA GLU A 105 12.29 -4.90 -8.02
C GLU A 105 11.06 -5.78 -8.31
N LYS A 106 10.18 -5.94 -7.31
CA LYS A 106 8.99 -6.76 -7.40
C LYS A 106 7.85 -6.18 -6.56
N GLU A 107 6.68 -6.07 -7.14
CA GLU A 107 5.44 -5.75 -6.42
C GLU A 107 4.65 -7.03 -6.16
N LEU A 108 4.12 -7.15 -4.95
CA LEU A 108 3.30 -8.28 -4.52
C LEU A 108 1.97 -7.77 -3.98
N TYR A 109 0.94 -8.58 -4.09
CA TYR A 109 -0.34 -8.31 -3.48
C TYR A 109 -0.48 -9.08 -2.15
N LEU A 110 -0.98 -8.42 -1.12
CA LEU A 110 -1.40 -9.02 0.15
C LEU A 110 -2.70 -8.36 0.61
N GLY A 111 -3.71 -9.16 0.87
CA GLY A 111 -5.00 -8.69 1.38
C GLY A 111 -5.58 -9.64 2.41
N LEU A 112 -6.41 -9.10 3.30
CA LEU A 112 -7.17 -9.87 4.28
C LEU A 112 -8.65 -9.65 4.01
N VAL A 113 -9.38 -10.75 3.90
CA VAL A 113 -10.81 -10.75 3.60
C VAL A 113 -11.54 -11.55 4.66
N PHE A 114 -12.63 -10.99 5.18
CA PHE A 114 -13.53 -11.75 6.03
C PHE A 114 -14.44 -12.61 5.15
N ASP A 115 -14.25 -13.93 5.23
CA ASP A 115 -15.11 -14.90 4.54
C ASP A 115 -16.28 -15.30 5.46
N ARG A 116 -17.44 -14.74 5.15
CA ARG A 116 -18.65 -14.98 5.92
C ARG A 116 -19.17 -16.42 5.80
N SER A 117 -18.87 -17.08 4.69
CA SER A 117 -19.37 -18.44 4.44
C SER A 117 -18.65 -19.48 5.29
N SER A 118 -17.37 -19.27 5.55
CA SER A 118 -16.54 -20.13 6.40
C SER A 118 -16.26 -19.56 7.78
N GLU A 119 -16.87 -18.39 8.12
CA GLU A 119 -16.69 -17.68 9.39
C GLU A 119 -15.22 -17.50 9.78
N SER A 120 -14.39 -17.19 8.78
CA SER A 120 -12.94 -17.13 8.94
C SER A 120 -12.34 -15.89 8.26
N ILE A 121 -11.09 -15.60 8.61
CA ILE A 121 -10.29 -14.62 7.88
C ILE A 121 -9.47 -15.36 6.81
N MET A 122 -9.60 -14.89 5.57
CA MET A 122 -8.82 -15.39 4.45
C MET A 122 -7.70 -14.40 4.13
N VAL A 123 -6.46 -14.86 4.20
CA VAL A 123 -5.33 -14.12 3.64
C VAL A 123 -5.23 -14.45 2.16
N VAL A 124 -5.21 -13.43 1.34
CA VAL A 124 -5.09 -13.53 -0.12
C VAL A 124 -3.79 -12.85 -0.52
N ALA A 125 -2.92 -13.58 -1.19
CA ALA A 125 -1.65 -13.06 -1.68
C ALA A 125 -1.47 -13.39 -3.16
N SER A 126 -0.72 -12.58 -3.91
CA SER A 126 -0.40 -12.85 -5.30
C SER A 126 0.96 -12.28 -5.68
N THR A 127 1.61 -12.94 -6.63
CA THR A 127 2.83 -12.45 -7.28
C THR A 127 2.57 -11.25 -8.20
N GLU A 128 1.31 -10.95 -8.51
CA GLU A 128 0.88 -9.82 -9.32
C GLU A 128 0.54 -8.63 -8.42
N GLY A 129 1.49 -7.71 -8.25
CA GLY A 129 1.26 -6.43 -7.57
C GLY A 129 0.73 -5.35 -8.50
N GLY A 130 0.33 -4.21 -7.94
CA GLY A 130 -0.13 -3.06 -8.72
C GLY A 130 -1.52 -3.21 -9.38
N MET A 131 -2.14 -4.38 -9.26
CA MET A 131 -3.49 -4.69 -9.77
C MET A 131 -4.48 -4.83 -8.61
N SER A 132 -5.77 -4.65 -8.89
CA SER A 132 -6.81 -4.99 -7.92
C SER A 132 -7.00 -6.50 -7.83
N VAL A 133 -7.44 -7.00 -6.67
CA VAL A 133 -7.68 -8.44 -6.50
C VAL A 133 -8.75 -8.97 -7.46
N GLU A 134 -9.71 -8.14 -7.83
CA GLU A 134 -10.75 -8.46 -8.80
C GLU A 134 -10.17 -8.63 -10.22
N GLU A 135 -9.21 -7.79 -10.61
CA GLU A 135 -8.48 -7.92 -11.87
C GLU A 135 -7.61 -9.19 -11.87
N ILE A 136 -6.83 -9.42 -10.81
CA ILE A 136 -5.99 -10.63 -10.67
C ILE A 136 -6.86 -11.88 -10.74
N SER A 137 -8.00 -11.89 -10.04
CA SER A 137 -8.91 -13.03 -10.02
C SER A 137 -9.51 -13.39 -11.38
N LYS A 138 -9.65 -12.40 -12.27
CA LYS A 138 -10.18 -12.61 -13.62
C LYS A 138 -9.10 -13.00 -14.63
N GLU A 139 -7.94 -12.33 -14.55
CA GLU A 139 -6.90 -12.45 -15.58
C GLU A 139 -5.87 -13.52 -15.27
N LYS A 140 -5.54 -13.71 -13.97
CA LYS A 140 -4.47 -14.60 -13.51
C LYS A 140 -4.83 -15.31 -12.20
N PRO A 141 -5.96 -16.02 -12.14
CA PRO A 141 -6.44 -16.67 -10.91
C PRO A 141 -5.44 -17.68 -10.32
N GLU A 142 -4.59 -18.25 -11.14
CA GLU A 142 -3.54 -19.22 -10.75
C GLU A 142 -2.43 -18.59 -9.90
N THR A 143 -2.25 -17.27 -9.96
CA THR A 143 -1.25 -16.54 -9.15
C THR A 143 -1.74 -16.24 -7.73
N ILE A 144 -3.01 -16.52 -7.44
CA ILE A 144 -3.62 -16.24 -6.15
C ILE A 144 -3.39 -17.37 -5.18
N ILE A 145 -2.71 -17.06 -4.09
CA ILE A 145 -2.48 -17.94 -2.95
C ILE A 145 -3.45 -17.56 -1.84
N ARG A 146 -4.08 -18.55 -1.21
CA ARG A 146 -5.04 -18.33 -0.11
C ARG A 146 -4.62 -19.12 1.11
N SER A 147 -4.70 -18.49 2.28
CA SER A 147 -4.51 -19.15 3.57
C SER A 147 -5.68 -18.80 4.49
N LYS A 148 -6.40 -19.81 4.94
CA LYS A 148 -7.50 -19.67 5.88
C LYS A 148 -6.94 -19.53 7.30
N ILE A 149 -7.39 -18.52 8.02
CA ILE A 149 -7.01 -18.28 9.42
C ILE A 149 -8.21 -18.60 10.31
N GLU A 150 -8.01 -19.56 11.18
CA GLU A 150 -8.98 -19.88 12.23
C GLU A 150 -8.95 -18.77 13.30
N VAL A 151 -10.07 -18.09 13.47
CA VAL A 151 -10.16 -16.91 14.35
C VAL A 151 -9.78 -17.23 15.80
N ALA A 152 -10.11 -18.44 16.27
CA ALA A 152 -9.80 -18.88 17.64
C ALA A 152 -8.29 -19.06 17.90
N VAL A 153 -7.50 -19.31 16.87
CA VAL A 153 -6.06 -19.62 16.97
C VAL A 153 -5.20 -18.46 16.48
N GLY A 154 -5.74 -17.67 15.55
CA GLY A 154 -5.03 -16.62 14.83
C GLY A 154 -4.03 -17.17 13.80
N MET A 155 -3.35 -16.25 13.13
CA MET A 155 -2.36 -16.61 12.12
C MET A 155 -1.13 -17.26 12.73
N GLN A 156 -0.76 -18.42 12.22
CA GLN A 156 0.41 -19.18 12.69
C GLN A 156 1.64 -18.88 11.82
N ASN A 157 2.82 -18.94 12.45
CA ASN A 157 4.09 -18.66 11.77
C ASN A 157 4.35 -19.52 10.52
N PHE A 158 3.87 -20.76 10.50
CA PHE A 158 4.03 -21.61 9.32
C PHE A 158 3.17 -21.12 8.14
N GLN A 159 1.98 -20.59 8.38
CA GLN A 159 1.10 -20.03 7.34
C GLN A 159 1.73 -18.79 6.69
N ALA A 160 2.32 -17.90 7.51
CA ALA A 160 3.04 -16.74 6.99
C ALA A 160 4.25 -17.15 6.13
N ARG A 161 4.98 -18.20 6.54
CA ARG A 161 6.10 -18.74 5.73
C ARG A 161 5.62 -19.41 4.44
N GLU A 162 4.54 -20.17 4.50
CA GLU A 162 3.93 -20.79 3.32
C GLU A 162 3.53 -19.75 2.27
N LEU A 163 2.90 -18.65 2.72
CA LEU A 163 2.57 -17.52 1.85
C LEU A 163 3.83 -16.87 1.26
N ALA A 164 4.86 -16.64 2.08
CA ALA A 164 6.12 -16.06 1.61
C ALA A 164 6.82 -16.94 0.56
N PHE A 165 6.84 -18.26 0.75
CA PHE A 165 7.36 -19.20 -0.25
C PHE A 165 6.51 -19.21 -1.52
N GLY A 166 5.19 -19.24 -1.38
CA GLY A 166 4.27 -19.22 -2.52
C GLY A 166 4.39 -17.93 -3.36
N LEU A 167 4.72 -16.80 -2.73
CA LEU A 167 5.02 -15.54 -3.40
C LEU A 167 6.39 -15.53 -4.11
N GLY A 168 7.18 -16.58 -3.98
CA GLY A 168 8.52 -16.67 -4.57
C GLY A 168 9.48 -15.65 -3.95
N ILE A 169 9.39 -15.43 -2.65
CA ILE A 169 10.32 -14.60 -1.90
C ILE A 169 11.66 -15.34 -1.78
N GLU A 170 12.76 -14.61 -1.98
CA GLU A 170 14.11 -15.16 -1.84
C GLU A 170 14.34 -15.71 -0.43
N PRO A 171 15.11 -16.81 -0.30
CA PRO A 171 15.27 -17.55 0.96
C PRO A 171 15.74 -16.70 2.14
N ASP A 172 16.64 -15.74 1.91
CA ASP A 172 17.18 -14.81 2.91
C ASP A 172 16.14 -13.77 3.38
N LEU A 173 15.11 -13.52 2.59
CA LEU A 173 14.02 -12.57 2.88
C LEU A 173 12.76 -13.24 3.47
N ILE A 174 12.68 -14.58 3.47
CA ILE A 174 11.47 -15.32 3.93
C ILE A 174 11.07 -14.92 5.36
N ARG A 175 12.03 -14.82 6.28
CA ARG A 175 11.74 -14.44 7.66
C ARG A 175 11.09 -13.05 7.70
N ARG A 176 11.69 -12.08 7.04
CA ARG A 176 11.22 -10.69 7.02
C ARG A 176 9.86 -10.55 6.35
N ALA A 177 9.62 -11.28 5.26
CA ALA A 177 8.32 -11.33 4.60
C ALA A 177 7.26 -11.96 5.51
N SER A 178 7.58 -13.07 6.18
CA SER A 178 6.68 -13.74 7.12
C SER A 178 6.32 -12.84 8.30
N ASP A 179 7.29 -12.11 8.86
CA ASP A 179 7.05 -11.14 9.94
C ASP A 179 6.11 -10.02 9.44
N THR A 180 6.32 -9.49 8.22
CA THR A 180 5.46 -8.47 7.60
C THR A 180 4.03 -8.98 7.40
N ILE A 181 3.86 -10.20 6.90
CA ILE A 181 2.55 -10.84 6.71
C ILE A 181 1.83 -11.01 8.05
N THR A 182 2.54 -11.48 9.08
CA THR A 182 1.99 -11.65 10.43
C THR A 182 1.55 -10.33 11.04
N VAL A 183 2.39 -9.29 10.94
CA VAL A 183 2.07 -7.93 11.42
C VAL A 183 0.85 -7.37 10.70
N SER A 184 0.73 -7.58 9.37
CA SER A 184 -0.44 -7.13 8.60
C SER A 184 -1.74 -7.79 9.04
N TYR A 185 -1.69 -9.01 9.55
CA TYR A 185 -2.84 -9.70 10.14
C TYR A 185 -3.19 -9.18 11.54
N THR A 186 -2.18 -8.92 12.38
CA THR A 186 -2.39 -8.61 13.79
C THR A 186 -2.68 -7.13 14.07
N HIS A 187 -2.41 -6.23 13.14
CA HIS A 187 -2.51 -4.76 13.29
C HIS A 187 -3.15 -4.08 12.09
#